data_41b2af8f4f06597d30f281d63b4b181e
#
_entry.id   41b2af8f4f06597d30f281d63b4b181e
#
_cell.length_a   1.000
_cell.length_b   1.000
_cell.length_c   1.000
_cell.angle_alpha   90.00
_cell.angle_beta   90.00
_cell.angle_gamma   90.00
#
_symmetry.space_group_name_H-M   'P 1'
#
loop_
_entity.id
_entity.type
_entity.pdbx_description
1 polymer ?
#
loop_
_entity_poly.entity_id
_entity_poly.type
_entity_poly.pdbx_seq_one_letter_code
_entity_poly.pdbx_strand_id
1 'polypeptide(L)'
;KALETGNAETVFDSPAVKLETKDGKVSAVVCKNLQDGTYTRYTASKGVILASGDYSYNDEMLQKYAPWVYAHKDNYLFSHEGMDCKGNHASTGDGQKLGISVGGHLDIAPHAIMAHIFQFGVENFIELNERGERFCNEDLSMTNIAKVILNQPGSKVFQIIDAKANDYYPIDEMLPMMRGSDGETYSAEADTLEELAAKLGFDNDAASTFVASIERYNELCEKGHDDDFGKAAEK
;
A
#
# COMPACT_ATOMS: atom_id res chain seq x y z
N LYS A 1 -27.75 -6.60 4.36
CA LYS A 1 -28.67 -6.71 5.53
C LYS A 1 -29.43 -5.40 5.79
N ALA A 2 -28.80 -4.23 6.03
CA ALA A 2 -29.51 -2.97 6.30
C ALA A 2 -30.42 -2.53 5.15
N LEU A 3 -29.96 -2.63 3.91
CA LEU A 3 -30.74 -2.34 2.70
C LEU A 3 -31.91 -3.32 2.53
N GLU A 4 -31.71 -4.60 2.80
CA GLU A 4 -32.75 -5.64 2.72
C GLU A 4 -33.90 -5.41 3.71
N THR A 5 -33.64 -4.78 4.84
CA THR A 5 -34.67 -4.45 5.84
C THR A 5 -35.47 -3.18 5.51
N GLY A 6 -35.11 -2.47 4.46
CA GLY A 6 -35.71 -1.18 4.10
C GLY A 6 -35.39 -0.01 5.05
N ASN A 7 -34.44 -0.23 5.97
CA ASN A 7 -34.01 0.79 6.94
C ASN A 7 -32.83 1.64 6.47
N ALA A 8 -32.34 1.38 5.25
CA ALA A 8 -31.26 2.13 4.62
C ALA A 8 -31.53 2.31 3.13
N GLU A 9 -31.06 3.41 2.58
CA GLU A 9 -31.09 3.73 1.17
C GLU A 9 -29.69 4.08 0.68
N THR A 10 -29.34 3.67 -0.52
CA THR A 10 -28.11 4.07 -1.20
C THR A 10 -28.42 5.02 -2.33
N VAL A 11 -27.80 6.19 -2.31
CA VAL A 11 -27.90 7.17 -3.37
C VAL A 11 -26.55 7.29 -4.06
N PHE A 12 -26.45 6.81 -5.29
CA PHE A 12 -25.22 6.86 -6.08
C PHE A 12 -25.05 8.21 -6.78
N ASP A 13 -23.85 8.48 -7.29
CA ASP A 13 -23.50 9.68 -8.06
C ASP A 13 -23.88 10.99 -7.34
N SER A 14 -23.81 10.97 -6.01
CA SER A 14 -24.25 12.06 -5.15
C SER A 14 -23.21 12.43 -4.08
N PRO A 15 -22.01 12.94 -4.47
CA PRO A 15 -21.02 13.37 -3.52
C PRO A 15 -21.56 14.44 -2.58
N ALA A 16 -21.19 14.33 -1.32
CA ALA A 16 -21.45 15.36 -0.32
C ALA A 16 -20.59 16.59 -0.62
N VAL A 17 -21.22 17.76 -0.70
CA VAL A 17 -20.53 19.02 -1.01
C VAL A 17 -20.56 20.04 0.12
N LYS A 18 -21.43 19.85 1.11
CA LYS A 18 -21.55 20.74 2.26
C LYS A 18 -22.13 20.01 3.46
N LEU A 19 -21.61 20.31 4.64
CA LEU A 19 -22.26 20.04 5.92
C LEU A 19 -22.92 21.30 6.44
N GLU A 20 -24.09 21.16 7.07
CA GLU A 20 -24.78 22.26 7.73
C GLU A 20 -24.85 22.02 9.22
N THR A 21 -24.69 23.09 9.99
CA THR A 21 -24.74 23.05 11.44
C THR A 21 -25.94 23.80 11.94
N LYS A 22 -26.52 23.31 13.06
CA LYS A 22 -27.50 23.99 13.84
C LYS A 22 -27.15 23.83 15.34
N ASP A 23 -27.09 24.90 16.05
CA ASP A 23 -26.75 24.92 17.49
C ASP A 23 -25.41 24.19 17.79
N GLY A 24 -24.40 24.41 16.92
CA GLY A 24 -23.07 23.81 17.05
C GLY A 24 -22.96 22.32 16.68
N LYS A 25 -24.03 21.71 16.16
CA LYS A 25 -24.06 20.31 15.75
C LYS A 25 -24.34 20.19 14.27
N VAL A 26 -23.72 19.20 13.62
CA VAL A 26 -24.04 18.87 12.22
C VAL A 26 -25.48 18.37 12.15
N SER A 27 -26.29 19.01 11.33
CA SER A 27 -27.73 18.78 11.22
C SER A 27 -28.20 18.36 9.83
N ALA A 28 -27.39 18.56 8.82
CA ALA A 28 -27.68 18.13 7.46
C ALA A 28 -26.41 17.97 6.63
N VAL A 29 -26.55 17.20 5.55
CA VAL A 29 -25.58 17.10 4.46
C VAL A 29 -26.26 17.51 3.15
N VAL A 30 -25.57 18.30 2.34
CA VAL A 30 -25.99 18.63 0.99
C VAL A 30 -25.15 17.84 0.00
N CYS A 31 -25.81 17.11 -0.88
CA CYS A 31 -25.18 16.32 -1.93
C CYS A 31 -25.53 16.92 -3.30
N LYS A 32 -24.60 16.81 -4.25
CA LYS A 32 -24.81 17.22 -5.64
C LYS A 32 -24.97 15.98 -6.50
N ASN A 33 -26.08 15.86 -7.20
CA ASN A 33 -26.25 14.83 -8.22
C ASN A 33 -25.31 15.13 -9.41
N LEU A 34 -24.41 14.19 -9.73
CA LEU A 34 -23.44 14.35 -10.81
C LEU A 34 -24.07 14.20 -12.20
N GLN A 35 -25.24 13.59 -12.31
CA GLN A 35 -25.93 13.35 -13.58
C GLN A 35 -26.65 14.60 -14.08
N ASP A 36 -27.42 15.26 -13.23
CA ASP A 36 -28.26 16.41 -13.59
C ASP A 36 -27.83 17.74 -12.94
N GLY A 37 -26.84 17.69 -12.01
CA GLY A 37 -26.32 18.85 -11.32
C GLY A 37 -27.21 19.40 -10.22
N THR A 38 -28.32 18.77 -9.90
CA THR A 38 -29.22 19.20 -8.82
C THR A 38 -28.61 18.97 -7.43
N TYR A 39 -29.15 19.65 -6.42
CA TYR A 39 -28.70 19.50 -5.05
C TYR A 39 -29.83 18.93 -4.18
N THR A 40 -29.49 17.92 -3.39
CA THR A 40 -30.40 17.35 -2.40
C THR A 40 -29.83 17.57 -1.01
N ARG A 41 -30.70 18.02 -0.10
CA ARG A 41 -30.38 18.24 1.31
C ARG A 41 -30.99 17.13 2.15
N TYR A 42 -30.14 16.37 2.82
CA TYR A 42 -30.54 15.32 3.76
C TYR A 42 -30.39 15.81 5.19
N THR A 43 -31.46 15.79 5.97
CA THR A 43 -31.44 16.14 7.38
C THR A 43 -31.05 14.95 8.24
N ALA A 44 -30.23 15.20 9.27
CA ALA A 44 -29.76 14.18 10.20
C ALA A 44 -30.18 14.57 11.64
N SER A 45 -31.02 13.76 12.25
CA SER A 45 -31.48 14.00 13.64
C SER A 45 -30.46 13.54 14.69
N LYS A 46 -29.60 12.56 14.36
CA LYS A 46 -28.59 11.99 15.27
C LYS A 46 -27.17 12.41 14.93
N GLY A 47 -26.88 12.67 13.67
CA GLY A 47 -25.56 13.03 13.18
C GLY A 47 -25.28 12.50 11.78
N VAL A 48 -24.10 12.84 11.25
CA VAL A 48 -23.60 12.39 9.94
C VAL A 48 -22.31 11.62 10.19
N ILE A 49 -22.18 10.46 9.55
CA ILE A 49 -20.95 9.65 9.53
C ILE A 49 -20.16 9.99 8.28
N LEU A 50 -18.93 10.46 8.44
CA LEU A 50 -18.00 10.66 7.34
C LEU A 50 -17.21 9.36 7.12
N ALA A 51 -17.46 8.67 6.00
CA ALA A 51 -16.81 7.42 5.62
C ALA A 51 -16.37 7.48 4.14
N SER A 52 -15.84 8.64 3.73
CA SER A 52 -15.55 8.98 2.33
C SER A 52 -14.12 8.64 1.89
N GLY A 53 -13.44 7.80 2.64
CA GLY A 53 -12.08 7.37 2.30
C GLY A 53 -11.01 8.38 2.66
N ASP A 54 -9.89 8.27 1.99
CA ASP A 54 -8.66 9.01 2.24
C ASP A 54 -8.45 10.19 1.26
N TYR A 55 -7.21 10.64 1.13
CA TYR A 55 -6.81 11.75 0.26
C TYR A 55 -5.64 11.39 -0.68
N SER A 56 -5.52 10.12 -1.06
CA SER A 56 -4.43 9.59 -1.90
C SER A 56 -4.30 10.30 -3.26
N TYR A 57 -5.40 10.82 -3.79
CA TYR A 57 -5.43 11.56 -5.03
C TYR A 57 -5.54 13.08 -4.85
N ASN A 58 -5.06 13.59 -3.71
CA ASN A 58 -5.00 15.02 -3.42
C ASN A 58 -3.57 15.44 -3.09
N ASP A 59 -2.85 15.93 -4.09
CA ASP A 59 -1.44 16.33 -3.99
C ASP A 59 -1.18 17.35 -2.88
N GLU A 60 -2.07 18.33 -2.71
CA GLU A 60 -1.94 19.35 -1.66
C GLU A 60 -2.02 18.74 -0.26
N MET A 61 -2.97 17.83 -0.06
CA MET A 61 -3.10 17.12 1.22
C MET A 61 -1.96 16.14 1.44
N LEU A 62 -1.53 15.41 0.41
CA LEU A 62 -0.37 14.52 0.51
C LEU A 62 0.88 15.29 0.87
N GLN A 63 1.17 16.40 0.18
CA GLN A 63 2.34 17.22 0.46
C GLN A 63 2.35 17.74 1.91
N LYS A 64 1.20 18.09 2.44
CA LYS A 64 1.06 18.64 3.78
C LYS A 64 1.06 17.58 4.86
N TYR A 65 0.30 16.50 4.68
CA TYR A 65 0.01 15.53 5.75
C TYR A 65 0.76 14.21 5.60
N ALA A 66 1.20 13.87 4.39
CA ALA A 66 1.96 12.66 4.10
C ALA A 66 3.12 12.96 3.12
N PRO A 67 4.07 13.85 3.48
CA PRO A 67 5.10 14.34 2.56
C PRO A 67 5.99 13.23 2.02
N TRP A 68 6.21 12.17 2.77
CA TRP A 68 6.96 11.02 2.30
C TRP A 68 6.23 10.28 1.16
N VAL A 69 4.90 10.08 1.28
CA VAL A 69 4.09 9.49 0.20
C VAL A 69 4.11 10.39 -1.03
N TYR A 70 3.98 11.70 -0.83
CA TYR A 70 4.05 12.66 -1.92
C TYR A 70 5.38 12.59 -2.69
N ALA A 71 6.49 12.45 -1.98
CA ALA A 71 7.82 12.36 -2.58
C ALA A 71 8.03 11.08 -3.43
N HIS A 72 7.25 10.03 -3.15
CA HIS A 72 7.38 8.72 -3.80
C HIS A 72 6.11 8.33 -4.60
N LYS A 73 5.19 9.27 -4.82
CA LYS A 73 3.86 8.96 -5.38
C LYS A 73 3.89 8.27 -6.75
N ASP A 74 4.90 8.55 -7.56
CA ASP A 74 5.05 7.96 -8.90
C ASP A 74 5.42 6.47 -8.84
N ASN A 75 5.96 6.01 -7.69
CA ASN A 75 6.33 4.62 -7.42
C ASN A 75 5.34 3.94 -6.46
N TYR A 76 4.27 4.62 -6.09
CA TYR A 76 3.32 4.15 -5.10
C TYR A 76 2.04 3.71 -5.77
N LEU A 77 1.69 2.43 -5.62
CA LEU A 77 0.36 1.98 -5.98
C LEU A 77 -0.59 2.39 -4.85
N PHE A 78 -1.33 3.46 -5.06
CA PHE A 78 -2.43 3.79 -4.18
C PHE A 78 -3.49 2.70 -4.25
N SER A 79 -4.11 2.39 -3.11
CA SER A 79 -5.18 1.42 -3.07
C SER A 79 -6.30 1.86 -4.00
N HIS A 80 -7.01 0.89 -4.53
CA HIS A 80 -8.02 1.10 -5.56
C HIS A 80 -9.28 1.64 -4.95
N GLU A 81 -9.46 2.90 -5.16
CA GLU A 81 -10.68 3.57 -4.79
C GLU A 81 -11.65 3.55 -5.94
N GLY A 82 -12.89 3.67 -5.56
CA GLY A 82 -13.94 3.87 -6.54
C GLY A 82 -13.66 5.11 -7.38
N MET A 83 -14.09 5.06 -8.61
CA MET A 83 -14.21 6.24 -9.47
C MET A 83 -15.65 6.72 -9.44
N ASP A 84 -15.84 8.01 -9.62
CA ASP A 84 -17.17 8.55 -9.86
C ASP A 84 -17.68 8.16 -11.25
N CYS A 85 -18.94 8.45 -11.54
CA CYS A 85 -19.55 8.16 -12.87
C CYS A 85 -18.88 8.89 -14.05
N LYS A 86 -17.95 9.80 -13.79
CA LYS A 86 -17.18 10.55 -14.79
C LYS A 86 -15.74 10.05 -14.90
N GLY A 87 -15.37 9.02 -14.14
CA GLY A 87 -14.03 8.46 -14.12
C GLY A 87 -13.01 9.26 -13.30
N ASN A 88 -13.46 10.15 -12.40
CA ASN A 88 -12.55 10.83 -11.48
C ASN A 88 -12.30 9.98 -10.24
N HIS A 89 -11.09 10.05 -9.69
CA HIS A 89 -10.78 9.39 -8.44
C HIS A 89 -11.59 9.95 -7.27
N ALA A 90 -12.05 9.06 -6.39
CA ALA A 90 -12.91 9.40 -5.26
C ALA A 90 -12.14 9.76 -3.98
N SER A 91 -10.89 9.31 -3.84
CA SER A 91 -10.04 9.56 -2.64
C SER A 91 -9.35 10.92 -2.71
N THR A 92 -10.13 12.00 -2.68
CA THR A 92 -9.68 13.39 -2.83
C THR A 92 -9.71 14.19 -1.53
N GLY A 93 -9.99 13.53 -0.40
CA GLY A 93 -10.01 14.17 0.91
C GLY A 93 -11.28 15.00 1.18
N ASP A 94 -12.35 14.74 0.47
CA ASP A 94 -13.56 15.56 0.57
C ASP A 94 -14.24 15.45 1.94
N GLY A 95 -14.25 14.26 2.55
CA GLY A 95 -14.76 14.09 3.90
C GLY A 95 -13.96 14.87 4.94
N GLN A 96 -12.64 14.85 4.81
CA GLN A 96 -11.73 15.61 5.66
C GLN A 96 -12.00 17.13 5.53
N LYS A 97 -12.12 17.64 4.31
CA LYS A 97 -12.44 19.03 4.03
C LYS A 97 -13.81 19.43 4.57
N LEU A 98 -14.81 18.56 4.41
CA LEU A 98 -16.15 18.78 4.96
C LEU A 98 -16.14 18.84 6.49
N GLY A 99 -15.43 17.92 7.15
CA GLY A 99 -15.25 17.93 8.60
C GLY A 99 -14.61 19.22 9.10
N ILE A 100 -13.54 19.68 8.44
CA ILE A 100 -12.85 20.94 8.75
C ILE A 100 -13.80 22.13 8.59
N SER A 101 -14.63 22.15 7.54
CA SER A 101 -15.54 23.26 7.25
C SER A 101 -16.57 23.54 8.36
N VAL A 102 -16.79 22.58 9.24
CA VAL A 102 -17.73 22.69 10.38
C VAL A 102 -17.04 22.66 11.73
N GLY A 103 -15.73 22.94 11.77
CA GLY A 103 -14.96 23.07 13.00
C GLY A 103 -14.18 21.83 13.42
N GLY A 104 -14.17 20.78 12.61
CA GLY A 104 -13.27 19.64 12.78
C GLY A 104 -11.81 20.00 12.49
N HIS A 105 -10.89 19.15 12.93
CA HIS A 105 -9.47 19.28 12.60
C HIS A 105 -8.90 17.91 12.25
N LEU A 106 -7.86 17.90 11.46
CA LEU A 106 -7.05 16.72 11.21
C LEU A 106 -5.98 16.59 12.29
N ASP A 107 -5.49 15.41 12.45
CA ASP A 107 -4.37 15.12 13.33
C ASP A 107 -3.11 15.88 12.90
N ILE A 108 -2.13 15.97 13.81
CA ILE A 108 -0.87 16.67 13.52
C ILE A 108 -0.09 15.93 12.44
N ALA A 109 0.36 16.69 11.43
CA ALA A 109 1.24 16.14 10.41
C ALA A 109 2.65 15.81 10.97
N PRO A 110 3.36 14.79 10.42
CA PRO A 110 2.91 13.90 9.35
C PRO A 110 1.97 12.79 9.86
N HIS A 111 0.98 12.45 9.03
CA HIS A 111 0.09 11.34 9.34
C HIS A 111 0.81 10.00 9.22
N ALA A 112 0.34 9.01 9.99
CA ALA A 112 0.79 7.62 9.84
C ALA A 112 0.43 7.09 8.45
N ILE A 113 1.38 6.39 7.86
CA ILE A 113 1.23 5.80 6.53
C ILE A 113 1.03 4.30 6.71
N MET A 114 -0.01 3.76 6.10
CA MET A 114 -0.16 2.33 5.92
C MET A 114 0.26 2.00 4.48
N ALA A 115 1.44 1.41 4.34
CA ALA A 115 1.92 0.90 3.07
C ALA A 115 1.79 -0.62 3.08
N HIS A 116 1.12 -1.16 2.07
CA HIS A 116 1.18 -2.57 1.76
C HIS A 116 2.09 -2.73 0.55
N ILE A 117 3.11 -3.53 0.70
CA ILE A 117 3.73 -4.14 -0.45
C ILE A 117 2.97 -5.44 -0.69
N PHE A 118 2.83 -5.82 -1.94
CA PHE A 118 2.57 -7.20 -2.28
C PHE A 118 3.85 -8.00 -1.99
N GLN A 119 4.14 -8.16 -0.72
CA GLN A 119 4.96 -9.25 -0.28
C GLN A 119 4.12 -10.51 -0.42
N PHE A 120 4.71 -11.52 -0.92
CA PHE A 120 4.17 -12.84 -1.23
C PHE A 120 3.57 -13.59 -0.05
N GLY A 121 3.35 -12.95 1.09
CA GLY A 121 2.95 -13.63 2.32
C GLY A 121 4.01 -14.62 2.82
N VAL A 122 5.17 -14.61 2.18
CA VAL A 122 6.32 -15.42 2.55
C VAL A 122 7.22 -14.52 3.37
N GLU A 123 6.87 -14.41 4.64
CA GLU A 123 7.66 -13.64 5.60
C GLU A 123 9.04 -14.29 5.78
N ASN A 124 10.05 -13.48 6.06
CA ASN A 124 11.36 -13.91 6.53
C ASN A 124 12.36 -14.43 5.49
N PHE A 125 12.08 -14.41 4.20
CA PHE A 125 13.09 -14.70 3.18
C PHE A 125 13.91 -13.46 2.83
N ILE A 126 15.17 -13.70 2.43
CA ILE A 126 16.10 -12.62 2.10
C ILE A 126 15.55 -11.72 0.99
N GLU A 127 15.69 -10.41 1.18
CA GLU A 127 15.36 -9.39 0.19
C GLU A 127 16.61 -8.68 -0.31
N LEU A 128 16.75 -8.57 -1.62
CA LEU A 128 17.86 -7.96 -2.32
C LEU A 128 17.38 -6.81 -3.21
N ASN A 129 18.14 -5.72 -3.26
CA ASN A 129 17.87 -4.61 -4.16
C ASN A 129 18.42 -4.88 -5.59
N GLU A 130 18.24 -3.94 -6.51
CA GLU A 130 18.72 -4.08 -7.89
C GLU A 130 20.25 -4.14 -8.06
N ARG A 131 21.01 -3.90 -6.97
CA ARG A 131 22.47 -4.08 -6.93
C ARG A 131 22.89 -5.43 -6.37
N GLY A 132 21.93 -6.31 -6.07
CA GLY A 132 22.19 -7.60 -5.43
C GLY A 132 22.49 -7.51 -3.93
N GLU A 133 22.31 -6.34 -3.29
CA GLU A 133 22.63 -6.11 -1.89
C GLU A 133 21.44 -6.42 -0.99
N ARG A 134 21.67 -7.14 0.11
CA ARG A 134 20.73 -7.21 1.23
C ARG A 134 20.68 -5.85 1.94
N PHE A 135 19.50 -5.36 2.29
CA PHE A 135 19.33 -3.97 2.72
C PHE A 135 18.51 -3.79 3.99
N CYS A 136 17.96 -4.85 4.56
CA CYS A 136 17.14 -4.74 5.76
C CYS A 136 17.07 -6.04 6.57
N ASN A 137 16.47 -5.93 7.75
CA ASN A 137 15.95 -7.06 8.51
C ASN A 137 14.58 -7.43 7.93
N GLU A 138 14.41 -8.62 7.41
CA GLU A 138 13.17 -9.06 6.76
C GLU A 138 12.04 -9.36 7.76
N ASP A 139 12.32 -9.36 9.07
CA ASP A 139 11.31 -9.49 10.12
C ASP A 139 10.67 -8.13 10.52
N LEU A 140 10.88 -7.10 9.71
CA LEU A 140 10.19 -5.83 9.89
C LEU A 140 8.69 -5.97 9.61
N SER A 141 7.87 -5.17 10.31
CA SER A 141 6.45 -5.10 9.98
C SER A 141 6.25 -4.65 8.51
N MET A 142 5.20 -5.14 7.88
CA MET A 142 4.85 -4.88 6.49
C MET A 142 4.94 -3.39 6.11
N THR A 143 4.47 -2.48 6.96
CA THR A 143 4.57 -1.04 6.72
C THR A 143 6.01 -0.52 6.76
N ASN A 144 6.86 -1.06 7.64
CA ASN A 144 8.24 -0.63 7.75
C ASN A 144 9.07 -1.16 6.59
N ILE A 145 8.89 -2.42 6.22
CA ILE A 145 9.60 -3.00 5.08
C ILE A 145 9.22 -2.29 3.77
N ALA A 146 7.94 -1.94 3.57
CA ALA A 146 7.51 -1.15 2.43
C ALA A 146 8.25 0.19 2.31
N LYS A 147 8.46 0.89 3.43
CA LYS A 147 9.23 2.15 3.44
C LYS A 147 10.70 1.93 3.09
N VAL A 148 11.29 0.84 3.57
CA VAL A 148 12.69 0.52 3.26
C VAL A 148 12.84 0.15 1.78
N ILE A 149 11.92 -0.62 1.21
CA ILE A 149 11.88 -0.97 -0.21
C ILE A 149 11.79 0.28 -1.10
N LEU A 150 10.88 1.19 -0.79
CA LEU A 150 10.71 2.42 -1.57
C LEU A 150 11.93 3.34 -1.56
N ASN A 151 12.81 3.19 -0.58
CA ASN A 151 14.08 3.93 -0.51
C ASN A 151 15.22 3.20 -1.24
N GLN A 152 15.00 1.98 -1.76
CA GLN A 152 16.02 1.30 -2.54
C GLN A 152 16.14 1.89 -3.96
N PRO A 153 17.29 1.77 -4.61
CA PRO A 153 17.47 2.18 -6.00
C PRO A 153 16.35 1.60 -6.87
N GLY A 154 15.76 2.42 -7.73
CA GLY A 154 14.67 2.02 -8.61
C GLY A 154 13.36 1.58 -7.90
N SER A 155 13.32 1.59 -6.57
CA SER A 155 12.23 1.00 -5.75
C SER A 155 11.93 -0.45 -6.15
N LYS A 156 12.93 -1.16 -6.66
CA LYS A 156 12.85 -2.54 -7.13
C LYS A 156 13.62 -3.45 -6.18
N VAL A 157 12.97 -4.51 -5.75
CA VAL A 157 13.56 -5.52 -4.87
C VAL A 157 13.20 -6.92 -5.34
N PHE A 158 13.98 -7.90 -4.92
CA PHE A 158 13.81 -9.31 -5.22
C PHE A 158 13.78 -10.08 -3.91
N GLN A 159 12.73 -10.85 -3.69
CA GLN A 159 12.68 -11.81 -2.61
C GLN A 159 13.19 -13.16 -3.14
N ILE A 160 14.18 -13.74 -2.48
CA ILE A 160 14.80 -14.99 -2.90
C ILE A 160 14.35 -16.11 -1.98
N ILE A 161 13.81 -17.15 -2.58
CA ILE A 161 13.15 -18.26 -1.90
C ILE A 161 13.77 -19.56 -2.41
N ASP A 162 14.12 -20.47 -1.52
CA ASP A 162 14.59 -21.81 -1.91
C ASP A 162 13.43 -22.80 -2.12
N ALA A 163 13.70 -23.91 -2.76
CA ALA A 163 12.71 -24.94 -3.07
C ALA A 163 12.05 -25.55 -1.80
N LYS A 164 12.71 -25.48 -0.64
CA LYS A 164 12.17 -25.98 0.63
C LYS A 164 11.04 -25.11 1.16
N ALA A 165 10.91 -23.88 0.67
CA ALA A 165 9.82 -23.00 1.05
C ALA A 165 8.45 -23.62 0.80
N ASN A 166 8.31 -24.48 -0.21
CA ASN A 166 7.07 -25.22 -0.46
C ASN A 166 6.67 -26.18 0.68
N ASP A 167 7.59 -26.57 1.56
CA ASP A 167 7.29 -27.38 2.75
C ASP A 167 6.51 -26.58 3.82
N TYR A 168 6.58 -25.26 3.77
CA TYR A 168 6.00 -24.34 4.76
C TYR A 168 4.93 -23.41 4.17
N TYR A 169 5.06 -23.07 2.89
CA TYR A 169 4.19 -22.13 2.18
C TYR A 169 3.77 -22.72 0.84
N PRO A 170 2.52 -22.54 0.39
CA PRO A 170 2.07 -23.02 -0.92
C PRO A 170 2.57 -22.11 -2.06
N ILE A 171 3.91 -22.04 -2.24
CA ILE A 171 4.56 -21.13 -3.20
C ILE A 171 4.03 -21.34 -4.60
N ASP A 172 3.91 -22.60 -5.06
CA ASP A 172 3.43 -22.94 -6.40
C ASP A 172 1.99 -22.46 -6.65
N GLU A 173 1.17 -22.37 -5.61
CA GLU A 173 -0.19 -21.82 -5.70
C GLU A 173 -0.19 -20.29 -5.69
N MET A 174 0.77 -19.69 -5.01
CA MET A 174 0.88 -18.24 -4.85
C MET A 174 1.49 -17.58 -6.08
N LEU A 175 2.53 -18.13 -6.68
CA LEU A 175 3.24 -17.57 -7.82
C LEU A 175 2.32 -17.18 -9.00
N PRO A 176 1.33 -17.98 -9.42
CA PRO A 176 0.43 -17.60 -10.50
C PRO A 176 -0.47 -16.38 -10.19
N MET A 177 -0.71 -16.11 -8.90
CA MET A 177 -1.50 -14.93 -8.49
C MET A 177 -0.69 -13.63 -8.50
N MET A 178 0.61 -13.73 -8.69
CA MET A 178 1.57 -12.63 -8.61
C MET A 178 1.90 -12.07 -9.98
N ARG A 179 0.86 -11.77 -10.72
CA ARG A 179 0.98 -11.09 -12.00
C ARG A 179 0.79 -9.59 -11.79
N GLY A 180 1.63 -8.81 -12.44
CA GLY A 180 1.42 -7.38 -12.55
C GLY A 180 0.11 -7.05 -13.25
N SER A 181 -0.29 -5.79 -13.16
CA SER A 181 -1.47 -5.27 -13.88
C SER A 181 -1.35 -5.38 -15.41
N ASP A 182 -0.13 -5.56 -15.91
CA ASP A 182 0.22 -5.85 -17.31
C ASP A 182 0.09 -7.33 -17.70
N GLY A 183 -0.19 -8.22 -16.73
CA GLY A 183 -0.29 -9.67 -16.91
C GLY A 183 1.06 -10.40 -16.92
N GLU A 184 2.18 -9.70 -16.73
CA GLU A 184 3.51 -10.27 -16.65
C GLU A 184 3.74 -10.98 -15.33
N THR A 185 4.53 -12.04 -15.34
CA THR A 185 4.96 -12.78 -14.15
C THR A 185 6.32 -12.27 -13.71
N TYR A 186 6.39 -11.74 -12.50
CA TYR A 186 7.64 -11.22 -11.91
C TYR A 186 8.37 -12.29 -11.09
N SER A 187 8.47 -13.50 -11.59
CA SER A 187 9.19 -14.59 -10.95
C SER A 187 10.14 -15.29 -11.93
N ALA A 188 11.24 -15.79 -11.40
CA ALA A 188 12.19 -16.61 -12.14
C ALA A 188 12.64 -17.77 -11.26
N GLU A 189 12.92 -18.91 -11.88
CA GLU A 189 13.44 -20.12 -11.25
C GLU A 189 14.73 -20.55 -11.93
N ALA A 190 15.69 -21.05 -11.16
CA ALA A 190 16.94 -21.59 -11.67
C ALA A 190 17.55 -22.61 -10.69
N ASP A 191 18.40 -23.48 -11.21
CA ASP A 191 19.12 -24.48 -10.41
C ASP A 191 20.37 -23.92 -9.73
N THR A 192 20.87 -22.76 -10.20
CA THR A 192 22.05 -22.07 -9.63
C THR A 192 21.76 -20.59 -9.40
N LEU A 193 22.53 -19.99 -8.48
CA LEU A 193 22.38 -18.57 -8.16
C LEU A 193 22.80 -17.69 -9.33
N GLU A 194 23.80 -18.08 -10.08
CA GLU A 194 24.29 -17.37 -11.27
C GLU A 194 23.23 -17.34 -12.37
N GLU A 195 22.59 -18.48 -12.63
CA GLU A 195 21.49 -18.56 -13.60
C GLU A 195 20.29 -17.74 -13.14
N LEU A 196 19.98 -17.76 -11.83
CA LEU A 196 18.90 -16.95 -11.27
C LEU A 196 19.19 -15.46 -11.44
N ALA A 197 20.39 -15.02 -11.09
CA ALA A 197 20.82 -13.63 -11.28
C ALA A 197 20.69 -13.18 -12.74
N ALA A 198 21.11 -14.04 -13.68
CA ALA A 198 20.98 -13.75 -15.11
C ALA A 198 19.53 -13.64 -15.57
N LYS A 199 18.63 -14.53 -15.12
CA LYS A 199 17.20 -14.51 -15.42
C LYS A 199 16.49 -13.29 -14.82
N LEU A 200 16.93 -12.81 -13.66
CA LEU A 200 16.42 -11.60 -13.01
C LEU A 200 16.96 -10.31 -13.64
N GLY A 201 17.94 -10.42 -14.54
CA GLY A 201 18.47 -9.29 -15.32
C GLY A 201 19.53 -8.46 -14.58
N PHE A 202 20.21 -9.05 -13.60
CA PHE A 202 21.36 -8.41 -12.95
C PHE A 202 22.53 -8.28 -13.94
N ASP A 203 23.22 -7.13 -13.92
CA ASP A 203 24.50 -7.00 -14.59
C ASP A 203 25.62 -7.80 -13.89
N ASN A 204 26.81 -7.87 -14.46
CA ASN A 204 27.89 -8.72 -13.93
C ASN A 204 28.29 -8.36 -12.49
N ASP A 205 28.33 -7.06 -12.14
CA ASP A 205 28.73 -6.60 -10.80
C ASP A 205 27.62 -6.90 -9.80
N ALA A 206 26.38 -6.59 -10.14
CA ALA A 206 25.22 -6.88 -9.32
C ALA A 206 24.97 -8.39 -9.16
N ALA A 207 25.22 -9.20 -10.20
CA ALA A 207 25.12 -10.65 -10.11
C ALA A 207 26.14 -11.24 -9.13
N SER A 208 27.38 -10.74 -9.16
CA SER A 208 28.39 -11.16 -8.20
C SER A 208 28.02 -10.80 -6.75
N THR A 209 27.47 -9.61 -6.57
CA THR A 209 26.96 -9.14 -5.25
C THR A 209 25.76 -9.94 -4.80
N PHE A 210 24.85 -10.29 -5.72
CA PHE A 210 23.68 -11.13 -5.47
C PHE A 210 24.09 -12.50 -4.89
N VAL A 211 25.03 -13.20 -5.55
CA VAL A 211 25.54 -14.49 -5.06
C VAL A 211 26.18 -14.33 -3.69
N ALA A 212 27.09 -13.37 -3.54
CA ALA A 212 27.77 -13.13 -2.26
C ALA A 212 26.80 -12.77 -1.12
N SER A 213 25.74 -12.02 -1.38
CA SER A 213 24.73 -11.67 -0.39
C SER A 213 23.95 -12.90 0.09
N ILE A 214 23.60 -13.81 -0.79
CA ILE A 214 22.88 -15.04 -0.44
C ILE A 214 23.83 -16.00 0.32
N GLU A 215 25.06 -16.16 -0.11
CA GLU A 215 26.07 -16.96 0.61
C GLU A 215 26.29 -16.41 2.02
N ARG A 216 26.43 -15.08 2.15
CA ARG A 216 26.55 -14.41 3.45
C ARG A 216 25.33 -14.64 4.33
N TYR A 217 24.12 -14.55 3.76
CA TYR A 217 22.88 -14.80 4.50
C TYR A 217 22.81 -16.25 5.01
N ASN A 218 23.21 -17.23 4.20
CA ASN A 218 23.28 -18.63 4.59
C ASN A 218 24.26 -18.85 5.75
N GLU A 219 25.44 -18.20 5.73
CA GLU A 219 26.39 -18.25 6.86
C GLU A 219 25.77 -17.71 8.15
N LEU A 220 24.99 -16.63 8.07
CA LEU A 220 24.32 -16.06 9.24
C LEU A 220 23.23 -16.99 9.78
N CYS A 221 22.49 -17.66 8.90
CA CYS A 221 21.51 -18.67 9.27
C CYS A 221 22.18 -19.87 9.98
N GLU A 222 23.29 -20.40 9.44
CA GLU A 222 24.05 -21.49 10.06
C GLU A 222 24.62 -21.08 11.43
N LYS A 223 25.06 -19.82 11.56
CA LYS A 223 25.55 -19.26 12.81
C LYS A 223 24.45 -19.09 13.87
N GLY A 224 23.18 -18.98 13.43
CA GLY A 224 22.03 -18.71 14.29
C GLY A 224 22.03 -17.28 14.85
N HIS A 225 22.69 -16.34 14.19
CA HIS A 225 22.74 -14.93 14.57
C HIS A 225 23.04 -14.04 13.36
N ASP A 226 22.21 -13.05 13.15
CA ASP A 226 22.37 -12.07 12.07
C ASP A 226 23.16 -10.86 12.57
N ASP A 227 24.45 -10.82 12.28
CA ASP A 227 25.34 -9.71 12.65
C ASP A 227 25.12 -8.46 11.79
N ASP A 228 24.46 -8.61 10.62
CA ASP A 228 24.37 -7.55 9.63
C ASP A 228 23.13 -6.65 9.87
N PHE A 229 21.97 -7.25 10.17
CA PHE A 229 20.72 -6.51 10.37
C PHE A 229 19.95 -6.91 11.63
N GLY A 230 20.46 -7.87 12.41
CA GLY A 230 19.89 -8.26 13.71
C GLY A 230 18.56 -9.00 13.60
N LYS A 231 18.35 -9.75 12.53
CA LYS A 231 17.17 -10.63 12.37
C LYS A 231 17.22 -11.72 13.44
N ALA A 232 16.06 -12.04 14.02
CA ALA A 232 15.96 -13.09 15.04
C ALA A 232 16.24 -14.48 14.45
N ALA A 233 16.96 -15.33 15.17
CA ALA A 233 17.40 -16.66 14.70
C ALA A 233 16.23 -17.63 14.44
N GLU A 234 15.11 -17.43 15.12
CA GLU A 234 13.89 -18.22 14.95
C GLU A 234 12.96 -17.73 13.83
N LYS A 235 13.41 -16.74 13.07
CA LYS A 235 12.71 -16.09 11.96
C LYS A 235 13.52 -16.24 10.67
#